data_63828d6ba2a62a9197361f0520dc6c98
#
_entry.id   63828d6ba2a62a9197361f0520dc6c98
#
_cell.length_a   1.000
_cell.length_b   1.000
_cell.length_c   1.000
_cell.angle_alpha   90.00
_cell.angle_beta   90.00
_cell.angle_gamma   90.00
#
_symmetry.space_group_name_H-M   'P 1'
#
loop_
_entity.id
_entity.type
_entity.pdbx_description
1 polymer ?
#
loop_
_entity_poly.entity_id
_entity_poly.type
_entity_poly.pdbx_seq_one_letter_code
_entity_poly.pdbx_strand_id
1 'polypeptide(L)'
;LANPLRVGTPLFALDFLRYDLVADIGAGDSYSDIYGITRFRNMDFTKSWARRLRRQYILLPQTIGPYASEEARRKAARSMSAAGLIFARDRMSFDCARELLPQKPVERTIDAAFFLPYEKTAFDGEKTKVGINISGLLWHGGYTRNNQFGLRSDYSRTMLGILDAFSSRQDMELHLISHVIGRPDFVDEDTHVVGKLRARYPRAIVAPAFRTPVEAKSYIAGMDFFAGARMHACIAAVSSGVPVYPLAYSRKFNGLFVETLGYPEMGDLTVMDSDEITAGLLAAFGKRSDLKKRIEQIDRQIVGPEKERMIGKLSEYILRNEF
;
A
#
# COMPACT_ATOMS: atom_id res chain seq x y z
N LEU A 1 -13.88 3.78 18.44
CA LEU A 1 -12.45 3.52 18.25
C LEU A 1 -11.92 2.78 19.47
N ALA A 2 -11.24 1.63 19.26
CA ALA A 2 -10.69 0.84 20.35
C ALA A 2 -9.61 1.63 21.12
N ASN A 3 -9.54 1.42 22.43
CA ASN A 3 -8.53 2.08 23.25
C ASN A 3 -7.12 1.55 22.90
N PRO A 4 -6.19 2.38 22.38
CA PRO A 4 -4.87 1.94 21.94
C PRO A 4 -4.01 1.32 23.05
N LEU A 5 -4.27 1.63 24.32
CA LEU A 5 -3.56 1.03 25.46
C LEU A 5 -3.91 -0.44 25.70
N ARG A 6 -4.97 -0.95 25.08
CA ARG A 6 -5.43 -2.35 25.23
C ARG A 6 -5.10 -3.24 24.05
N VAL A 7 -4.59 -2.66 22.95
CA VAL A 7 -4.24 -3.43 21.75
C VAL A 7 -3.23 -4.53 22.09
N GLY A 8 -3.53 -5.76 21.67
CA GLY A 8 -2.70 -6.95 21.95
C GLY A 8 -2.92 -7.59 23.30
N THR A 9 -3.80 -7.06 24.16
CA THR A 9 -4.14 -7.66 25.46
C THR A 9 -5.52 -8.37 25.41
N PRO A 10 -5.81 -9.38 26.27
CA PRO A 10 -7.14 -9.96 26.38
C PRO A 10 -8.24 -8.92 26.69
N LEU A 11 -7.91 -7.85 27.39
CA LEU A 11 -8.83 -6.76 27.71
C LEU A 11 -9.28 -5.99 26.46
N PHE A 12 -8.46 -5.94 25.41
CA PHE A 12 -8.87 -5.37 24.12
C PHE A 12 -10.03 -6.11 23.48
N ALA A 13 -10.10 -7.44 23.69
CA ALA A 13 -11.19 -8.26 23.14
C ALA A 13 -12.55 -7.92 23.77
N LEU A 14 -12.57 -7.38 25.00
CA LEU A 14 -13.83 -6.95 25.64
C LEU A 14 -14.44 -5.74 24.91
N ASP A 15 -13.64 -4.94 24.23
CA ASP A 15 -14.15 -3.83 23.41
C ASP A 15 -15.05 -4.34 22.28
N PHE A 16 -14.84 -5.58 21.78
CA PHE A 16 -15.68 -6.18 20.74
C PHE A 16 -17.13 -6.45 21.21
N LEU A 17 -17.34 -6.59 22.52
CA LEU A 17 -18.69 -6.78 23.07
C LEU A 17 -19.57 -5.53 22.94
N ARG A 18 -18.96 -4.39 22.61
CA ARG A 18 -19.64 -3.09 22.46
C ARG A 18 -20.09 -2.82 21.02
N TYR A 19 -19.73 -3.68 20.07
CA TYR A 19 -19.99 -3.51 18.65
C TYR A 19 -20.77 -4.70 18.10
N ASP A 20 -21.72 -4.43 17.22
CA ASP A 20 -22.49 -5.45 16.53
C ASP A 20 -21.67 -6.09 15.40
N LEU A 21 -20.85 -5.30 14.73
CA LEU A 21 -19.99 -5.72 13.63
C LEU A 21 -18.53 -5.29 13.84
N VAL A 22 -17.59 -6.21 13.63
CA VAL A 22 -16.15 -5.94 13.58
C VAL A 22 -15.68 -6.00 12.14
N ALA A 23 -15.16 -4.89 11.62
CA ALA A 23 -14.54 -4.83 10.29
C ALA A 23 -13.01 -4.81 10.41
N ASP A 24 -12.34 -5.83 9.87
CA ASP A 24 -10.89 -5.99 9.95
C ASP A 24 -10.24 -5.71 8.59
N ILE A 25 -9.44 -4.66 8.51
CA ILE A 25 -8.70 -4.26 7.30
C ILE A 25 -7.25 -4.75 7.29
N GLY A 26 -6.79 -5.44 8.34
CA GLY A 26 -5.43 -5.92 8.46
C GLY A 26 -4.38 -4.81 8.55
N ALA A 27 -4.77 -3.56 8.83
CA ALA A 27 -3.89 -2.39 8.94
C ALA A 27 -2.91 -2.22 7.75
N GLY A 28 -3.32 -2.63 6.53
CA GLY A 28 -2.48 -2.57 5.33
C GLY A 28 -1.41 -3.66 5.23
N ASP A 29 -1.32 -4.54 6.23
CA ASP A 29 -0.38 -5.65 6.25
C ASP A 29 -0.93 -6.91 5.55
N SER A 30 -0.09 -7.95 5.45
CA SER A 30 -0.49 -9.22 4.89
C SER A 30 -0.95 -10.17 5.99
N TYR A 31 -2.15 -10.71 5.86
CA TYR A 31 -2.62 -11.81 6.68
C TYR A 31 -1.95 -13.10 6.21
N SER A 32 -0.69 -13.24 6.60
CA SER A 32 0.27 -14.24 6.13
C SER A 32 1.37 -14.43 7.17
N ASP A 33 2.09 -15.55 7.13
CA ASP A 33 3.25 -15.82 7.98
C ASP A 33 4.61 -15.56 7.29
N ILE A 34 4.60 -14.92 6.12
CA ILE A 34 5.84 -14.55 5.40
C ILE A 34 6.77 -13.63 6.20
N TYR A 35 6.23 -12.89 7.15
CA TYR A 35 6.98 -12.03 8.09
C TYR A 35 7.15 -12.68 9.46
N GLY A 36 6.95 -13.98 9.56
CA GLY A 36 7.09 -14.79 10.76
C GLY A 36 5.78 -15.03 11.51
N ILE A 37 5.75 -16.15 12.25
CA ILE A 37 4.56 -16.64 12.95
C ILE A 37 4.05 -15.69 14.03
N THR A 38 4.94 -14.95 14.68
CA THR A 38 4.54 -13.98 15.73
C THR A 38 3.71 -12.84 15.13
N ARG A 39 4.16 -12.28 13.96
CA ARG A 39 3.41 -11.25 13.27
C ARG A 39 2.06 -11.78 12.76
N PHE A 40 2.03 -12.98 12.20
CA PHE A 40 0.79 -13.64 11.81
C PHE A 40 -0.19 -13.77 12.99
N ARG A 41 0.29 -14.21 14.18
CA ARG A 41 -0.56 -14.33 15.38
C ARG A 41 -1.15 -12.99 15.80
N ASN A 42 -0.39 -11.90 15.67
CA ASN A 42 -0.89 -10.55 15.95
C ASN A 42 -1.98 -10.15 14.93
N MET A 43 -1.80 -10.48 13.66
CA MET A 43 -2.80 -10.23 12.61
C MET A 43 -4.07 -11.09 12.80
N ASP A 44 -3.92 -12.32 13.31
CA ASP A 44 -5.04 -13.22 13.60
C ASP A 44 -5.79 -12.86 14.89
N PHE A 45 -5.21 -12.05 15.75
CA PHE A 45 -5.75 -11.72 17.08
C PHE A 45 -7.19 -11.18 17.00
N THR A 46 -7.43 -10.16 16.21
CA THR A 46 -8.76 -9.56 16.00
C THR A 46 -9.76 -10.60 15.53
N LYS A 47 -9.40 -11.35 14.50
CA LYS A 47 -10.24 -12.39 13.89
C LYS A 47 -10.57 -13.51 14.86
N SER A 48 -9.57 -14.04 15.56
CA SER A 48 -9.75 -15.13 16.51
C SER A 48 -10.59 -14.72 17.72
N TRP A 49 -10.46 -13.49 18.21
CA TRP A 49 -11.28 -13.01 19.31
C TRP A 49 -12.70 -12.68 18.90
N ALA A 50 -12.93 -12.04 17.75
CA ALA A 50 -14.29 -11.84 17.22
C ALA A 50 -15.04 -13.19 17.11
N ARG A 51 -14.38 -14.21 16.56
CA ARG A 51 -14.91 -15.57 16.47
C ARG A 51 -15.21 -16.19 17.86
N ARG A 52 -14.26 -16.10 18.81
CA ARG A 52 -14.45 -16.66 20.18
C ARG A 52 -15.60 -16.02 20.92
N LEU A 53 -15.77 -14.71 20.74
CA LEU A 53 -16.84 -13.94 21.35
C LEU A 53 -18.15 -14.01 20.56
N ARG A 54 -18.20 -14.83 19.48
CA ARG A 54 -19.35 -14.98 18.58
C ARG A 54 -19.84 -13.65 18.02
N ARG A 55 -18.91 -12.70 17.76
CA ARG A 55 -19.24 -11.43 17.13
C ARG A 55 -19.24 -11.58 15.62
N GLN A 56 -20.17 -10.90 14.98
CA GLN A 56 -20.16 -10.75 13.54
C GLN A 56 -18.89 -10.01 13.14
N TYR A 57 -18.18 -10.51 12.15
CA TYR A 57 -17.03 -9.80 11.60
C TYR A 57 -16.85 -10.07 10.11
N ILE A 58 -16.24 -9.10 9.46
CA ILE A 58 -15.91 -9.13 8.03
C ILE A 58 -14.44 -8.82 7.82
N LEU A 59 -13.87 -9.35 6.75
CA LEU A 59 -12.55 -9.01 6.28
C LEU A 59 -12.68 -8.02 5.13
N LEU A 60 -12.25 -6.78 5.37
CA LEU A 60 -12.13 -5.76 4.33
C LEU A 60 -10.94 -6.09 3.41
N PRO A 61 -10.80 -5.42 2.25
CA PRO A 61 -9.76 -5.73 1.28
C PRO A 61 -8.37 -5.77 1.88
N GLN A 62 -7.76 -6.95 1.93
CA GLN A 62 -6.44 -7.18 2.48
C GLN A 62 -5.72 -8.31 1.73
N THR A 63 -4.39 -8.39 1.88
CA THR A 63 -3.61 -9.53 1.38
C THR A 63 -3.88 -10.76 2.25
N ILE A 64 -4.26 -11.87 1.63
CA ILE A 64 -4.50 -13.17 2.28
C ILE A 64 -3.47 -14.16 1.75
N GLY A 65 -2.66 -14.72 2.67
CA GLY A 65 -1.59 -15.65 2.31
C GLY A 65 -0.41 -15.01 1.57
N PRO A 66 0.50 -15.83 1.00
CA PRO A 66 0.55 -17.27 1.19
C PRO A 66 0.87 -17.65 2.64
N TYR A 67 0.62 -18.91 3.01
CA TYR A 67 0.95 -19.47 4.33
C TYR A 67 2.02 -20.53 4.18
N ALA A 68 3.20 -20.30 4.77
CA ALA A 68 4.33 -21.22 4.72
C ALA A 68 4.19 -22.36 5.75
N SER A 69 3.60 -22.07 6.92
CA SER A 69 3.43 -23.05 7.98
C SER A 69 2.00 -23.61 8.03
N GLU A 70 1.89 -24.91 8.33
CA GLU A 70 0.60 -25.57 8.53
C GLU A 70 -0.17 -24.99 9.74
N GLU A 71 0.53 -24.48 10.75
CA GLU A 71 -0.09 -23.77 11.88
C GLU A 71 -0.82 -22.54 11.40
N ALA A 72 -0.16 -21.68 10.61
CA ALA A 72 -0.74 -20.46 10.08
C ALA A 72 -1.91 -20.79 9.13
N ARG A 73 -1.75 -21.76 8.25
CA ARG A 73 -2.77 -22.21 7.31
C ARG A 73 -4.04 -22.65 8.03
N ARG A 74 -3.96 -23.54 9.03
CA ARG A 74 -5.11 -24.03 9.80
C ARG A 74 -5.76 -22.91 10.61
N LYS A 75 -4.96 -22.02 11.19
CA LYS A 75 -5.46 -20.91 12.01
C LYS A 75 -6.20 -19.89 11.16
N ALA A 76 -5.63 -19.54 10.01
CA ALA A 76 -6.26 -18.65 9.04
C ALA A 76 -7.58 -19.21 8.52
N ALA A 77 -7.61 -20.49 8.12
CA ALA A 77 -8.83 -21.16 7.68
C ALA A 77 -9.92 -21.10 8.75
N ARG A 78 -9.58 -21.43 10.02
CA ARG A 78 -10.52 -21.39 11.15
C ARG A 78 -11.03 -19.97 11.43
N SER A 79 -10.18 -18.97 11.36
CA SER A 79 -10.58 -17.59 11.58
C SER A 79 -11.47 -17.11 10.43
N MET A 80 -11.01 -17.25 9.19
CA MET A 80 -11.77 -16.80 8.03
C MET A 80 -13.10 -17.53 7.82
N SER A 81 -13.21 -18.83 8.18
CA SER A 81 -14.47 -19.57 8.03
C SER A 81 -15.65 -18.97 8.81
N ALA A 82 -15.36 -18.28 9.92
CA ALA A 82 -16.38 -17.64 10.75
C ALA A 82 -16.68 -16.18 10.31
N ALA A 83 -15.90 -15.57 9.39
CA ALA A 83 -16.20 -14.25 8.89
C ALA A 83 -17.48 -14.24 8.05
N GLY A 84 -18.31 -13.23 8.19
CA GLY A 84 -19.57 -13.12 7.42
C GLY A 84 -19.33 -12.74 5.96
N LEU A 85 -18.30 -11.93 5.70
CA LEU A 85 -17.90 -11.49 4.37
C LEU A 85 -16.38 -11.40 4.31
N ILE A 86 -15.77 -11.80 3.19
CA ILE A 86 -14.34 -11.78 2.97
C ILE A 86 -14.05 -11.09 1.64
N PHE A 87 -13.25 -10.00 1.69
CA PHE A 87 -12.71 -9.34 0.52
C PHE A 87 -11.21 -9.62 0.40
N ALA A 88 -10.80 -10.16 -0.74
CA ALA A 88 -9.40 -10.30 -1.13
C ALA A 88 -9.03 -9.16 -2.09
N ARG A 89 -7.96 -8.42 -1.80
CA ARG A 89 -7.58 -7.21 -2.55
C ARG A 89 -6.85 -7.47 -3.88
N ASP A 90 -6.50 -8.71 -4.15
CA ASP A 90 -5.80 -9.14 -5.36
C ASP A 90 -6.13 -10.59 -5.70
N ARG A 91 -5.73 -11.03 -6.91
CA ARG A 91 -6.02 -12.38 -7.39
C ARG A 91 -5.36 -13.45 -6.54
N MET A 92 -4.09 -13.27 -6.15
CA MET A 92 -3.36 -14.27 -5.35
C MET A 92 -4.03 -14.48 -3.99
N SER A 93 -4.45 -13.40 -3.35
CA SER A 93 -5.20 -13.45 -2.08
C SER A 93 -6.56 -14.13 -2.24
N PHE A 94 -7.24 -13.87 -3.35
CA PHE A 94 -8.51 -14.51 -3.68
C PHE A 94 -8.32 -16.02 -3.88
N ASP A 95 -7.36 -16.43 -4.71
CA ASP A 95 -7.08 -17.83 -5.00
C ASP A 95 -6.68 -18.58 -3.72
N CYS A 96 -5.81 -17.99 -2.89
CA CYS A 96 -5.43 -18.55 -1.59
C CYS A 96 -6.62 -18.71 -0.63
N ALA A 97 -7.47 -17.71 -0.53
CA ALA A 97 -8.66 -17.78 0.33
C ALA A 97 -9.66 -18.83 -0.16
N ARG A 98 -9.85 -18.96 -1.46
CA ARG A 98 -10.73 -19.97 -2.10
C ARG A 98 -10.20 -21.39 -1.89
N GLU A 99 -8.89 -21.59 -2.00
CA GLU A 99 -8.26 -22.88 -1.72
C GLU A 99 -8.47 -23.30 -0.26
N LEU A 100 -8.31 -22.36 0.69
CA LEU A 100 -8.50 -22.62 2.11
C LEU A 100 -9.96 -22.86 2.49
N LEU A 101 -10.88 -22.21 1.79
CA LEU A 101 -12.30 -22.16 2.12
C LEU A 101 -13.17 -22.42 0.87
N PRO A 102 -13.14 -23.64 0.28
CA PRO A 102 -13.82 -23.92 -1.01
C PRO A 102 -15.33 -23.63 -0.98
N GLN A 103 -15.97 -23.78 0.18
CA GLN A 103 -17.43 -23.61 0.33
C GLN A 103 -17.84 -22.21 0.78
N LYS A 104 -16.87 -21.31 1.08
CA LYS A 104 -17.18 -19.98 1.57
C LYS A 104 -17.09 -18.94 0.44
N PRO A 105 -18.08 -18.04 0.32
CA PRO A 105 -17.98 -16.92 -0.61
C PRO A 105 -16.80 -16.03 -0.22
N VAL A 106 -15.95 -15.75 -1.20
CA VAL A 106 -14.87 -14.76 -1.12
C VAL A 106 -15.06 -13.81 -2.28
N GLU A 107 -15.04 -12.52 -2.02
CA GLU A 107 -15.16 -11.48 -3.04
C GLU A 107 -13.76 -10.98 -3.41
N ARG A 108 -13.44 -10.97 -4.70
CA ARG A 108 -12.22 -10.31 -5.19
C ARG A 108 -12.53 -8.83 -5.41
N THR A 109 -11.66 -7.96 -4.97
CA THR A 109 -11.76 -6.51 -5.17
C THR A 109 -10.37 -5.91 -5.32
N ILE A 110 -10.24 -4.60 -5.14
CA ILE A 110 -8.96 -3.87 -5.12
C ILE A 110 -8.66 -3.37 -3.71
N ASP A 111 -7.44 -2.86 -3.51
CA ASP A 111 -7.02 -2.33 -2.22
C ASP A 111 -7.91 -1.17 -1.77
N ALA A 112 -8.33 -1.17 -0.50
CA ALA A 112 -9.20 -0.14 0.06
C ALA A 112 -8.56 1.28 0.03
N ALA A 113 -7.24 1.37 -0.08
CA ALA A 113 -6.54 2.65 -0.19
C ALA A 113 -6.91 3.44 -1.46
N PHE A 114 -7.42 2.76 -2.51
CA PHE A 114 -7.98 3.44 -3.68
C PHE A 114 -9.16 4.35 -3.32
N PHE A 115 -9.95 3.97 -2.33
CA PHE A 115 -11.18 4.66 -1.93
C PHE A 115 -10.98 5.71 -0.84
N LEU A 116 -9.74 5.87 -0.37
CA LEU A 116 -9.41 6.88 0.63
C LEU A 116 -9.74 8.28 0.09
N PRO A 117 -10.55 9.10 0.80
CA PRO A 117 -10.84 10.45 0.38
C PRO A 117 -9.57 11.32 0.40
N TYR A 118 -9.55 12.36 -0.41
CA TYR A 118 -8.46 13.34 -0.44
C TYR A 118 -8.96 14.68 -0.96
N GLU A 119 -8.22 15.73 -0.63
CA GLU A 119 -8.35 17.07 -1.22
C GLU A 119 -7.02 17.40 -1.88
N LYS A 120 -7.04 17.66 -3.18
CA LYS A 120 -5.82 17.96 -3.94
C LYS A 120 -5.12 19.19 -3.35
N THR A 121 -3.87 19.01 -2.88
CA THR A 121 -3.05 20.14 -2.45
C THR A 121 -2.73 21.04 -3.65
N ALA A 122 -3.05 22.31 -3.53
CA ALA A 122 -2.62 23.32 -4.50
C ALA A 122 -1.19 23.76 -4.16
N PHE A 123 -0.32 23.70 -5.16
CA PHE A 123 1.03 24.25 -5.06
C PHE A 123 1.16 25.49 -5.94
N ASP A 124 1.84 26.52 -5.45
CA ASP A 124 2.06 27.74 -6.20
C ASP A 124 3.06 27.54 -7.36
N GLY A 125 2.97 28.44 -8.35
CA GLY A 125 3.90 28.49 -9.47
C GLY A 125 3.62 27.49 -10.59
N GLU A 126 4.28 27.77 -11.74
CA GLU A 126 4.07 27.04 -13.01
C GLU A 126 4.99 25.85 -13.21
N LYS A 127 5.96 25.61 -12.29
CA LYS A 127 6.89 24.50 -12.40
C LYS A 127 6.18 23.16 -12.31
N THR A 128 6.68 22.18 -13.05
CA THR A 128 6.22 20.81 -12.96
C THR A 128 6.59 20.20 -11.59
N LYS A 129 5.61 19.74 -10.81
CA LYS A 129 5.80 19.16 -9.48
C LYS A 129 6.08 17.66 -9.61
N VAL A 130 7.27 17.24 -9.20
CA VAL A 130 7.71 15.83 -9.24
C VAL A 130 7.87 15.31 -7.82
N GLY A 131 7.02 14.38 -7.43
CA GLY A 131 7.07 13.73 -6.12
C GLY A 131 7.89 12.45 -6.17
N ILE A 132 8.91 12.34 -5.31
CA ILE A 132 9.73 11.13 -5.19
C ILE A 132 9.61 10.60 -3.76
N ASN A 133 9.01 9.41 -3.63
CA ASN A 133 8.98 8.70 -2.35
C ASN A 133 10.24 7.84 -2.20
N ILE A 134 10.92 8.01 -1.08
CA ILE A 134 12.16 7.31 -0.76
C ILE A 134 11.89 6.35 0.39
N SER A 135 12.13 5.05 0.14
CA SER A 135 11.95 4.01 1.15
C SER A 135 13.20 3.86 2.01
N GLY A 136 13.07 4.16 3.31
CA GLY A 136 14.13 3.89 4.29
C GLY A 136 14.48 2.41 4.36
N LEU A 137 13.48 1.52 4.29
CA LEU A 137 13.67 0.07 4.28
C LEU A 137 14.61 -0.38 3.17
N LEU A 138 14.36 0.04 1.93
CA LEU A 138 15.18 -0.37 0.78
C LEU A 138 16.54 0.33 0.80
N TRP A 139 16.60 1.58 1.26
CA TRP A 139 17.85 2.32 1.41
C TRP A 139 18.85 1.61 2.31
N HIS A 140 18.35 0.94 3.34
CA HIS A 140 19.17 0.19 4.29
C HIS A 140 19.33 -1.31 3.94
N GLY A 141 18.86 -1.77 2.78
CA GLY A 141 18.98 -3.17 2.34
C GLY A 141 17.99 -4.14 3.02
N GLY A 142 16.85 -3.63 3.49
CA GLY A 142 15.83 -4.39 4.19
C GLY A 142 16.05 -4.46 5.71
N TYR A 143 15.21 -5.21 6.41
CA TYR A 143 15.33 -5.42 7.86
C TYR A 143 16.63 -6.11 8.26
N THR A 144 17.20 -6.93 7.38
CA THR A 144 18.47 -7.65 7.59
C THR A 144 19.69 -6.86 7.15
N ARG A 145 19.49 -5.72 6.48
CA ARG A 145 20.54 -4.82 5.95
C ARG A 145 21.51 -5.46 4.95
N ASN A 146 21.11 -6.54 4.30
CA ASN A 146 21.94 -7.27 3.34
C ASN A 146 21.19 -7.66 2.06
N ASN A 147 20.49 -6.69 1.47
CA ASN A 147 19.67 -6.89 0.26
C ASN A 147 18.62 -8.01 0.44
N GLN A 148 17.87 -7.94 1.54
CA GLN A 148 16.86 -8.93 1.92
C GLN A 148 15.85 -9.26 0.80
N PHE A 149 15.58 -8.32 -0.09
CA PHE A 149 14.60 -8.47 -1.17
C PHE A 149 15.20 -8.95 -2.49
N GLY A 150 16.51 -9.24 -2.52
CA GLY A 150 17.19 -9.73 -3.73
C GLY A 150 17.17 -8.71 -4.87
N LEU A 151 17.35 -7.43 -4.58
CA LEU A 151 17.39 -6.40 -5.61
C LEU A 151 18.61 -6.59 -6.51
N ARG A 152 18.41 -6.54 -7.82
CA ARG A 152 19.49 -6.45 -8.80
C ARG A 152 20.03 -5.02 -8.85
N SER A 153 19.16 -4.01 -8.73
CA SER A 153 19.55 -2.62 -8.65
C SER A 153 20.09 -2.25 -7.27
N ASP A 154 21.10 -1.39 -7.21
CA ASP A 154 21.45 -0.66 -5.98
C ASP A 154 20.41 0.44 -5.78
N TYR A 155 19.54 0.27 -4.77
CA TYR A 155 18.44 1.20 -4.52
C TYR A 155 18.94 2.62 -4.21
N SER A 156 20.02 2.77 -3.44
CA SER A 156 20.56 4.07 -3.10
C SER A 156 21.15 4.78 -4.33
N ARG A 157 21.91 4.06 -5.16
CA ARG A 157 22.42 4.56 -6.45
C ARG A 157 21.27 4.93 -7.39
N THR A 158 20.25 4.09 -7.51
CA THR A 158 19.05 4.36 -8.33
C THR A 158 18.38 5.66 -7.90
N MET A 159 18.13 5.82 -6.60
CA MET A 159 17.48 7.03 -6.09
C MET A 159 18.32 8.28 -6.32
N LEU A 160 19.63 8.19 -6.11
CA LEU A 160 20.53 9.32 -6.39
C LEU A 160 20.52 9.70 -7.88
N GLY A 161 20.56 8.74 -8.80
CA GLY A 161 20.45 8.98 -10.25
C GLY A 161 19.16 9.68 -10.63
N ILE A 162 18.03 9.24 -10.08
CA ILE A 162 16.70 9.87 -10.27
C ILE A 162 16.70 11.32 -9.75
N LEU A 163 17.19 11.53 -8.53
CA LEU A 163 17.22 12.85 -7.90
C LEU A 163 18.16 13.81 -8.64
N ASP A 164 19.33 13.35 -9.08
CA ASP A 164 20.29 14.15 -9.88
C ASP A 164 19.64 14.60 -11.21
N ALA A 165 18.90 13.70 -11.90
CA ALA A 165 18.23 13.99 -13.15
C ALA A 165 17.14 15.07 -13.01
N PHE A 166 16.36 15.07 -11.93
CA PHE A 166 15.31 16.08 -11.71
C PHE A 166 15.82 17.35 -11.05
N SER A 167 16.79 17.27 -10.13
CA SER A 167 17.31 18.44 -9.41
C SER A 167 18.09 19.40 -10.31
N SER A 168 18.65 18.92 -11.43
CA SER A 168 19.35 19.74 -12.41
C SER A 168 18.41 20.66 -13.21
N ARG A 169 17.11 20.34 -13.28
CA ARG A 169 16.13 21.05 -14.10
C ARG A 169 15.52 22.24 -13.36
N GLN A 170 15.52 23.41 -14.02
CA GLN A 170 14.99 24.65 -13.45
C GLN A 170 13.44 24.77 -13.61
N ASP A 171 12.89 24.07 -14.59
CA ASP A 171 11.46 24.01 -14.90
C ASP A 171 10.69 23.07 -13.98
N MET A 172 11.37 22.45 -13.00
CA MET A 172 10.79 21.47 -12.09
C MET A 172 10.92 21.87 -10.63
N GLU A 173 9.99 21.36 -9.85
CA GLU A 173 9.98 21.41 -8.41
C GLU A 173 9.99 19.97 -7.87
N LEU A 174 11.09 19.60 -7.23
CA LEU A 174 11.33 18.27 -6.72
C LEU A 174 10.85 18.17 -5.27
N HIS A 175 9.90 17.25 -5.00
CA HIS A 175 9.38 16.97 -3.67
C HIS A 175 9.89 15.62 -3.17
N LEU A 176 10.57 15.62 -2.02
CA LEU A 176 10.99 14.41 -1.32
C LEU A 176 9.90 14.00 -0.33
N ILE A 177 9.34 12.82 -0.52
CA ILE A 177 8.13 12.40 0.20
C ILE A 177 8.42 11.16 1.04
N SER A 178 8.29 11.29 2.38
CA SER A 178 8.26 10.17 3.31
C SER A 178 6.85 9.61 3.38
N HIS A 179 6.70 8.29 3.44
CA HIS A 179 5.40 7.65 3.56
C HIS A 179 5.29 6.77 4.81
N VAL A 180 6.37 6.10 5.20
CA VAL A 180 6.49 5.46 6.51
C VAL A 180 7.15 6.44 7.46
N ILE A 181 6.36 6.94 8.41
CA ILE A 181 6.75 7.94 9.39
C ILE A 181 6.62 7.27 10.76
N GLY A 182 7.73 7.09 11.45
CA GLY A 182 7.77 6.33 12.69
C GLY A 182 8.85 6.81 13.65
N ARG A 183 9.36 5.89 14.48
CA ARG A 183 10.49 6.21 15.36
C ARG A 183 11.80 6.26 14.56
N PRO A 184 12.69 7.20 14.87
CA PRO A 184 13.94 7.41 14.12
C PRO A 184 14.90 6.21 14.10
N ASP A 185 14.77 5.29 15.06
CA ASP A 185 15.57 4.06 15.18
C ASP A 185 15.02 2.89 14.35
N PHE A 186 13.86 3.08 13.73
CA PHE A 186 13.21 2.02 12.96
C PHE A 186 13.75 1.98 11.52
N VAL A 187 14.27 0.82 11.10
CA VAL A 187 14.89 0.64 9.75
C VAL A 187 13.93 0.96 8.61
N ASP A 188 12.63 0.81 8.84
CA ASP A 188 11.58 1.03 7.84
C ASP A 188 11.17 2.50 7.71
N GLU A 189 11.72 3.39 8.53
CA GLU A 189 11.37 4.79 8.62
C GLU A 189 12.01 5.60 7.47
N ASP A 190 11.22 6.45 6.78
CA ASP A 190 11.65 7.16 5.58
C ASP A 190 12.26 8.54 5.88
N THR A 191 11.84 9.23 6.96
CA THR A 191 12.15 10.65 7.20
C THR A 191 13.64 10.91 7.44
N HIS A 192 14.34 9.94 8.04
CA HIS A 192 15.77 10.05 8.28
C HIS A 192 16.58 10.09 6.97
N VAL A 193 16.22 9.24 6.00
CA VAL A 193 16.87 9.22 4.69
C VAL A 193 16.54 10.48 3.92
N VAL A 194 15.28 10.90 3.93
CA VAL A 194 14.82 12.14 3.29
C VAL A 194 15.56 13.36 3.87
N GLY A 195 15.75 13.41 5.20
CA GLY A 195 16.52 14.47 5.86
C GLY A 195 17.97 14.55 5.39
N LYS A 196 18.65 13.40 5.21
CA LYS A 196 20.01 13.35 4.66
C LYS A 196 20.05 13.82 3.20
N LEU A 197 19.10 13.42 2.40
CA LEU A 197 19.01 13.81 0.99
C LEU A 197 18.71 15.31 0.82
N ARG A 198 17.95 15.91 1.72
CA ARG A 198 17.72 17.36 1.74
C ARG A 198 19.04 18.15 1.78
N ALA A 199 20.03 17.69 2.54
CA ALA A 199 21.35 18.36 2.61
C ALA A 199 22.08 18.32 1.26
N ARG A 200 21.95 17.21 0.51
CA ARG A 200 22.53 17.06 -0.83
C ARG A 200 21.74 17.82 -1.92
N TYR A 201 20.43 17.92 -1.78
CA TYR A 201 19.52 18.57 -2.74
C TYR A 201 18.82 19.77 -2.11
N PRO A 202 19.52 20.91 -1.88
CA PRO A 202 19.01 22.05 -1.12
C PRO A 202 17.82 22.76 -1.77
N ARG A 203 17.60 22.57 -3.08
CA ARG A 203 16.43 23.10 -3.79
C ARG A 203 15.20 22.19 -3.71
N ALA A 204 15.36 20.93 -3.29
CA ALA A 204 14.23 20.03 -3.15
C ALA A 204 13.37 20.42 -1.95
N ILE A 205 12.07 20.28 -2.09
CA ILE A 205 11.09 20.49 -1.03
C ILE A 205 10.90 19.16 -0.28
N VAL A 206 11.07 19.19 1.03
CA VAL A 206 10.71 18.05 1.86
C VAL A 206 9.24 18.17 2.22
N ALA A 207 8.45 17.16 1.86
CA ALA A 207 7.05 17.09 2.26
C ALA A 207 6.92 17.07 3.78
N PRO A 208 5.85 17.64 4.35
CA PRO A 208 5.61 17.59 5.79
C PRO A 208 5.47 16.16 6.29
N ALA A 209 5.74 15.93 7.56
CA ALA A 209 5.41 14.66 8.20
C ALA A 209 3.89 14.53 8.31
N PHE A 210 3.30 13.68 7.48
CA PHE A 210 1.86 13.47 7.46
C PHE A 210 1.37 12.79 8.72
N ARG A 211 0.27 13.25 9.28
CA ARG A 211 -0.38 12.66 10.46
C ARG A 211 -1.36 11.56 10.10
N THR A 212 -1.91 11.63 8.89
CA THR A 212 -2.92 10.70 8.38
C THR A 212 -2.62 10.28 6.95
N PRO A 213 -3.08 9.11 6.51
CA PRO A 213 -2.98 8.70 5.11
C PRO A 213 -3.77 9.62 4.16
N VAL A 214 -4.81 10.33 4.65
CA VAL A 214 -5.56 11.34 3.88
C VAL A 214 -4.66 12.53 3.54
N GLU A 215 -3.90 13.05 4.49
CA GLU A 215 -2.94 14.14 4.25
C GLU A 215 -1.86 13.74 3.24
N ALA A 216 -1.32 12.52 3.37
CA ALA A 216 -0.33 11.99 2.45
C ALA A 216 -0.88 11.89 1.00
N LYS A 217 -2.09 11.34 0.85
CA LYS A 217 -2.76 11.23 -0.44
C LYS A 217 -3.08 12.61 -1.02
N SER A 218 -3.55 13.54 -0.20
CA SER A 218 -3.85 14.91 -0.62
C SER A 218 -2.62 15.64 -1.14
N TYR A 219 -1.49 15.49 -0.47
CA TYR A 219 -0.22 16.06 -0.93
C TYR A 219 0.25 15.44 -2.25
N ILE A 220 0.24 14.11 -2.35
CA ILE A 220 0.61 13.37 -3.57
C ILE A 220 -0.31 13.75 -4.75
N ALA A 221 -1.60 13.95 -4.50
CA ALA A 221 -2.57 14.38 -5.51
C ALA A 221 -2.23 15.73 -6.17
N GLY A 222 -1.42 16.56 -5.51
CA GLY A 222 -0.92 17.82 -6.05
C GLY A 222 0.25 17.70 -7.01
N MET A 223 0.86 16.52 -7.14
CA MET A 223 1.99 16.29 -8.04
C MET A 223 1.54 16.16 -9.51
N ASP A 224 2.44 16.52 -10.45
CA ASP A 224 2.26 16.30 -11.88
C ASP A 224 2.83 14.93 -12.32
N PHE A 225 3.75 14.38 -11.52
CA PHE A 225 4.33 13.05 -11.68
C PHE A 225 4.83 12.54 -10.33
N PHE A 226 4.72 11.24 -10.12
CA PHE A 226 5.15 10.59 -8.88
C PHE A 226 5.99 9.35 -9.17
N ALA A 227 6.98 9.07 -8.32
CA ALA A 227 7.66 7.78 -8.32
C ALA A 227 8.00 7.36 -6.89
N GLY A 228 8.02 6.05 -6.65
CA GLY A 228 8.36 5.56 -5.32
C GLY A 228 8.26 4.06 -5.13
N ALA A 229 8.84 3.57 -4.04
CA ALA A 229 8.86 2.16 -3.68
C ALA A 229 7.84 1.78 -2.57
N ARG A 230 7.11 2.75 -2.02
CA ARG A 230 6.01 2.46 -1.09
C ARG A 230 4.71 2.26 -1.87
N MET A 231 4.19 1.03 -1.83
CA MET A 231 3.02 0.64 -2.59
C MET A 231 1.82 1.57 -2.36
N HIS A 232 1.51 1.91 -1.10
CA HIS A 232 0.38 2.78 -0.81
C HIS A 232 0.61 4.24 -1.25
N ALA A 233 1.86 4.72 -1.34
CA ALA A 233 2.17 6.02 -1.94
C ALA A 233 1.91 6.00 -3.46
N CYS A 234 2.26 4.90 -4.13
CA CYS A 234 1.94 4.72 -5.56
C CYS A 234 0.43 4.56 -5.79
N ILE A 235 -0.28 3.85 -4.89
CA ILE A 235 -1.76 3.78 -4.93
C ILE A 235 -2.37 5.17 -4.75
N ALA A 236 -1.85 5.98 -3.82
CA ALA A 236 -2.31 7.35 -3.62
C ALA A 236 -2.17 8.19 -4.90
N ALA A 237 -1.05 8.05 -5.63
CA ALA A 237 -0.84 8.72 -6.91
C ALA A 237 -1.87 8.26 -7.96
N VAL A 238 -1.95 6.96 -8.26
CA VAL A 238 -2.89 6.42 -9.26
C VAL A 238 -4.33 6.79 -8.93
N SER A 239 -4.74 6.59 -7.67
CA SER A 239 -6.13 6.83 -7.25
C SER A 239 -6.50 8.32 -7.15
N SER A 240 -5.55 9.22 -7.33
CA SER A 240 -5.77 10.67 -7.43
C SER A 240 -5.49 11.24 -8.82
N GLY A 241 -5.29 10.38 -9.83
CA GLY A 241 -5.08 10.80 -11.22
C GLY A 241 -3.65 11.27 -11.53
N VAL A 242 -2.67 11.00 -10.65
CA VAL A 242 -1.28 11.39 -10.83
C VAL A 242 -0.51 10.29 -11.55
N PRO A 243 0.12 10.58 -12.71
CA PRO A 243 1.02 9.65 -13.39
C PRO A 243 2.13 9.17 -12.46
N VAL A 244 2.34 7.85 -12.42
CA VAL A 244 3.25 7.24 -11.45
C VAL A 244 4.23 6.29 -12.13
N TYR A 245 5.46 6.19 -11.59
CA TYR A 245 6.40 5.13 -11.90
C TYR A 245 6.72 4.35 -10.62
N PRO A 246 6.01 3.25 -10.35
CA PRO A 246 6.27 2.41 -9.20
C PRO A 246 7.65 1.76 -9.28
N LEU A 247 8.38 1.75 -8.16
CA LEU A 247 9.64 1.04 -8.00
C LEU A 247 9.35 -0.28 -7.26
N ALA A 248 9.09 -1.33 -8.02
CA ALA A 248 8.67 -2.63 -7.51
C ALA A 248 9.85 -3.40 -6.92
N TYR A 249 9.65 -3.96 -5.73
CA TYR A 249 10.61 -4.85 -5.07
C TYR A 249 9.94 -6.14 -4.57
N SER A 250 8.69 -6.34 -4.91
CA SER A 250 7.93 -7.52 -4.51
C SER A 250 6.79 -7.80 -5.48
N ARG A 251 6.33 -9.05 -5.50
CA ARG A 251 5.21 -9.50 -6.35
C ARG A 251 3.92 -8.70 -6.20
N LYS A 252 3.72 -8.04 -5.05
CA LYS A 252 2.52 -7.22 -4.80
C LYS A 252 2.37 -6.09 -5.80
N PHE A 253 3.48 -5.51 -6.26
CA PHE A 253 3.45 -4.46 -7.29
C PHE A 253 2.98 -5.01 -8.63
N ASN A 254 3.53 -6.15 -9.08
CA ASN A 254 3.11 -6.79 -10.33
C ASN A 254 1.62 -7.17 -10.28
N GLY A 255 1.17 -7.82 -9.21
CA GLY A 255 -0.22 -8.20 -9.03
C GLY A 255 -1.19 -7.00 -9.06
N LEU A 256 -0.79 -5.87 -8.49
CA LEU A 256 -1.62 -4.66 -8.53
C LEU A 256 -1.50 -3.91 -9.86
N PHE A 257 -0.29 -3.42 -10.19
CA PHE A 257 -0.13 -2.48 -11.30
C PHE A 257 -0.29 -3.16 -12.65
N VAL A 258 0.28 -4.35 -12.83
CA VAL A 258 0.24 -5.06 -14.11
C VAL A 258 -1.03 -5.89 -14.24
N GLU A 259 -1.27 -6.84 -13.32
CA GLU A 259 -2.35 -7.82 -13.46
C GLU A 259 -3.73 -7.22 -13.18
N THR A 260 -3.86 -6.34 -12.18
CA THR A 260 -5.15 -5.77 -11.79
C THR A 260 -5.49 -4.50 -12.57
N LEU A 261 -4.54 -3.55 -12.65
CA LEU A 261 -4.79 -2.25 -13.28
C LEU A 261 -4.43 -2.20 -14.76
N GLY A 262 -3.63 -3.14 -15.27
CA GLY A 262 -3.08 -3.08 -16.63
C GLY A 262 -2.27 -1.80 -16.85
N TYR A 263 -1.54 -1.34 -15.82
CA TYR A 263 -0.70 -0.16 -15.85
C TYR A 263 0.74 -0.58 -16.18
N PRO A 264 1.28 -0.20 -17.35
CA PRO A 264 2.49 -0.84 -17.89
C PRO A 264 3.81 -0.26 -17.37
N GLU A 265 3.79 0.98 -16.87
CA GLU A 265 5.01 1.71 -16.51
C GLU A 265 5.42 1.40 -15.06
N MET A 266 6.45 0.58 -14.92
CA MET A 266 6.96 0.19 -13.61
C MET A 266 8.43 -0.24 -13.74
N GLY A 267 9.28 0.11 -12.77
CA GLY A 267 10.63 -0.40 -12.64
C GLY A 267 10.69 -1.56 -11.64
N ASP A 268 11.08 -2.74 -12.10
CA ASP A 268 11.28 -3.89 -11.21
C ASP A 268 12.73 -3.94 -10.71
N LEU A 269 12.92 -3.51 -9.47
CA LEU A 269 14.22 -3.44 -8.81
C LEU A 269 14.90 -4.82 -8.65
N THR A 270 14.15 -5.91 -8.76
CA THR A 270 14.69 -7.29 -8.65
C THR A 270 15.23 -7.82 -9.97
N VAL A 271 14.86 -7.17 -11.09
CA VAL A 271 15.20 -7.63 -12.44
C VAL A 271 16.06 -6.61 -13.20
N MET A 272 15.75 -5.33 -13.07
CA MET A 272 16.42 -4.22 -13.77
C MET A 272 17.60 -3.68 -12.94
N ASP A 273 18.64 -3.18 -13.61
CA ASP A 273 19.71 -2.45 -12.93
C ASP A 273 19.36 -0.98 -12.68
N SER A 274 20.26 -0.26 -11.98
CA SER A 274 19.98 1.13 -11.56
C SER A 274 19.83 2.09 -12.73
N ASP A 275 20.59 1.87 -13.82
CA ASP A 275 20.57 2.75 -14.98
C ASP A 275 19.32 2.48 -15.83
N GLU A 276 18.91 1.20 -15.98
CA GLU A 276 17.65 0.79 -16.62
C GLU A 276 16.44 1.39 -15.91
N ILE A 277 16.41 1.34 -14.56
CA ILE A 277 15.33 1.95 -13.77
C ILE A 277 15.26 3.45 -13.98
N THR A 278 16.40 4.13 -13.89
CA THR A 278 16.46 5.59 -14.05
C THR A 278 16.02 6.01 -15.46
N ALA A 279 16.49 5.32 -16.50
CA ALA A 279 16.08 5.57 -17.88
C ALA A 279 14.59 5.33 -18.10
N GLY A 280 14.05 4.22 -17.56
CA GLY A 280 12.62 3.89 -17.63
C GLY A 280 11.74 4.95 -16.96
N LEU A 281 12.15 5.44 -15.77
CA LEU A 281 11.44 6.50 -15.06
C LEU A 281 11.43 7.80 -15.85
N LEU A 282 12.57 8.21 -16.43
CA LEU A 282 12.63 9.43 -17.25
C LEU A 282 11.81 9.32 -18.53
N ALA A 283 11.76 8.12 -19.14
CA ALA A 283 10.88 7.84 -20.27
C ALA A 283 9.40 7.92 -19.87
N ALA A 284 9.02 7.35 -18.73
CA ALA A 284 7.66 7.44 -18.18
C ALA A 284 7.27 8.90 -17.87
N PHE A 285 8.19 9.67 -17.29
CA PHE A 285 7.98 11.12 -17.07
C PHE A 285 7.72 11.86 -18.40
N GLY A 286 8.44 11.54 -19.47
CA GLY A 286 8.21 12.10 -20.80
C GLY A 286 6.79 11.79 -21.34
N LYS A 287 6.23 10.66 -20.99
CA LYS A 287 4.89 10.20 -21.39
C LYS A 287 3.79 10.52 -20.36
N ARG A 288 4.06 11.34 -19.35
CA ARG A 288 3.13 11.55 -18.22
C ARG A 288 1.71 11.96 -18.63
N SER A 289 1.56 12.69 -19.72
CA SER A 289 0.24 13.06 -20.24
C SER A 289 -0.57 11.86 -20.72
N ASP A 290 0.08 10.89 -21.36
CA ASP A 290 -0.61 9.66 -21.82
C ASP A 290 -0.86 8.72 -20.65
N LEU A 291 0.06 8.66 -19.68
CA LEU A 291 -0.14 7.92 -18.43
C LEU A 291 -1.32 8.48 -17.64
N LYS A 292 -1.53 9.79 -17.62
CA LYS A 292 -2.70 10.42 -17.00
C LYS A 292 -4.00 9.92 -17.64
N LYS A 293 -4.08 9.94 -18.97
CA LYS A 293 -5.24 9.40 -19.71
C LYS A 293 -5.47 7.93 -19.38
N ARG A 294 -4.38 7.15 -19.25
CA ARG A 294 -4.48 5.73 -18.89
C ARG A 294 -5.04 5.55 -17.48
N ILE A 295 -4.61 6.37 -16.52
CA ILE A 295 -5.14 6.35 -15.14
C ILE A 295 -6.62 6.71 -15.12
N GLU A 296 -7.06 7.70 -15.89
CA GLU A 296 -8.48 8.04 -16.03
C GLU A 296 -9.32 6.89 -16.61
N GLN A 297 -8.75 6.10 -17.52
CA GLN A 297 -9.40 4.88 -18.02
C GLN A 297 -9.47 3.80 -16.92
N ILE A 298 -8.39 3.59 -16.17
CA ILE A 298 -8.34 2.65 -15.05
C ILE A 298 -9.39 3.03 -14.00
N ASP A 299 -9.49 4.30 -13.66
CA ASP A 299 -10.49 4.77 -12.70
C ASP A 299 -11.91 4.44 -13.16
N ARG A 300 -12.26 4.78 -14.42
CA ARG A 300 -13.60 4.52 -14.98
C ARG A 300 -13.91 3.04 -15.17
N GLN A 301 -12.93 2.22 -15.58
CA GLN A 301 -13.18 0.83 -15.99
C GLN A 301 -12.95 -0.18 -14.86
N ILE A 302 -12.14 0.16 -13.86
CA ILE A 302 -11.73 -0.76 -12.79
C ILE A 302 -12.07 -0.20 -11.41
N VAL A 303 -11.52 0.97 -11.04
CA VAL A 303 -11.60 1.48 -9.67
C VAL A 303 -13.04 1.85 -9.30
N GLY A 304 -13.72 2.62 -10.14
CA GLY A 304 -15.11 3.02 -9.91
C GLY A 304 -16.06 1.83 -9.77
N PRO A 305 -16.13 0.92 -10.77
CA PRO A 305 -16.96 -0.28 -10.69
C PRO A 305 -16.65 -1.18 -9.47
N GLU A 306 -15.37 -1.37 -9.14
CA GLU A 306 -14.99 -2.16 -7.96
C GLU A 306 -15.42 -1.51 -6.64
N LYS A 307 -15.35 -0.18 -6.55
CA LYS A 307 -15.86 0.58 -5.40
C LYS A 307 -17.36 0.39 -5.22
N GLU A 308 -18.13 0.56 -6.29
CA GLU A 308 -19.58 0.39 -6.26
C GLU A 308 -19.97 -1.03 -5.88
N ARG A 309 -19.29 -2.04 -6.46
CA ARG A 309 -19.50 -3.45 -6.16
C ARG A 309 -19.19 -3.76 -4.69
N MET A 310 -18.08 -3.26 -4.16
CA MET A 310 -17.71 -3.47 -2.76
C MET A 310 -18.73 -2.83 -1.82
N ILE A 311 -19.14 -1.58 -2.08
CA ILE A 311 -20.15 -0.88 -1.28
C ILE A 311 -21.49 -1.64 -1.33
N GLY A 312 -21.91 -2.10 -2.51
CA GLY A 312 -23.14 -2.89 -2.67
C GLY A 312 -23.12 -4.17 -1.83
N LYS A 313 -22.01 -4.93 -1.87
CA LYS A 313 -21.85 -6.15 -1.05
C LYS A 313 -21.84 -5.87 0.44
N LEU A 314 -21.18 -4.79 0.87
CA LEU A 314 -21.20 -4.37 2.29
C LEU A 314 -22.60 -3.98 2.74
N SER A 315 -23.31 -3.18 1.94
CA SER A 315 -24.69 -2.76 2.23
C SER A 315 -25.64 -3.95 2.30
N GLU A 316 -25.55 -4.88 1.34
CA GLU A 316 -26.33 -6.11 1.33
C GLU A 316 -26.08 -6.94 2.60
N TYR A 317 -24.81 -7.08 3.00
CA TYR A 317 -24.45 -7.81 4.21
C TYR A 317 -25.01 -7.15 5.48
N ILE A 318 -24.88 -5.82 5.60
CA ILE A 318 -25.36 -5.07 6.76
C ILE A 318 -26.89 -5.17 6.87
N LEU A 319 -27.61 -4.95 5.76
CA LEU A 319 -29.08 -5.00 5.76
C LEU A 319 -29.63 -6.40 6.08
N ARG A 320 -28.97 -7.47 5.62
CA ARG A 320 -29.39 -8.84 5.91
C ARG A 320 -29.22 -9.26 7.38
N ASN A 321 -28.32 -8.63 8.09
CA ASN A 321 -28.01 -8.99 9.48
C ASN A 321 -28.61 -8.01 10.50
N GLU A 322 -29.40 -7.04 10.06
CA GLU A 322 -30.19 -6.11 10.90
C GLU A 322 -29.34 -5.42 11.98
N PHE A 323 -28.19 -4.86 11.59
CA PHE A 323 -27.30 -4.12 12.51
C PHE A 323 -27.83 -2.71 12.80
#